data_f4cc753860198735fc43928fc3b35735
#
_entry.id   f4cc753860198735fc43928fc3b35735
#
_cell.length_a   1.000
_cell.length_b   1.000
_cell.length_c   1.000
_cell.angle_alpha   90.00
_cell.angle_beta   90.00
_cell.angle_gamma   90.00
#
_symmetry.space_group_name_H-M   'P 1'
#
loop_
_entity.id
_entity.type
_entity.pdbx_description
1 polymer ?
#
loop_
_entity_poly.entity_id
_entity_poly.type
_entity_poly.pdbx_seq_one_letter_code
_entity_poly.pdbx_strand_id
1 'polypeptide(L)'
;MKDDPIAGVLEDLLKLDDILACMVARRNMISVMPSGEGFKPEVEKIWDIIHRAMDDVFSVIGSYSQAGLGEMEFRLQEYEVLFYVFPDTENALVAIIPALANKGLLEVEMENARRDILKIMNVQEKTENVRSG
;
A
#
# COMPACT_ATOMS: atom_id res chain seq x y z
N MET A 1 24.26 -0.48 -4.20
CA MET A 1 22.95 -1.04 -3.91
C MET A 1 21.87 -0.26 -4.65
N LYS A 2 20.98 -0.95 -5.27
CA LYS A 2 19.93 -0.28 -6.02
C LYS A 2 18.73 -0.02 -5.12
N ASP A 3 18.23 1.19 -5.17
CA ASP A 3 16.99 1.51 -4.50
C ASP A 3 15.83 0.98 -5.34
N ASP A 4 14.87 0.38 -4.66
CA ASP A 4 13.63 -0.03 -5.31
C ASP A 4 12.86 1.23 -5.68
N PRO A 5 12.54 1.45 -6.98
CA PRO A 5 11.80 2.64 -7.37
C PRO A 5 10.41 2.71 -6.72
N ILE A 6 9.80 1.58 -6.38
CA ILE A 6 8.53 1.58 -5.65
C ILE A 6 8.75 2.13 -4.25
N ALA A 7 9.85 1.78 -3.59
CA ALA A 7 10.18 2.32 -2.27
C ALA A 7 10.28 3.85 -2.30
N GLY A 8 10.80 4.41 -3.40
CA GLY A 8 10.86 5.86 -3.57
C GLY A 8 9.48 6.52 -3.60
N VAL A 9 8.52 5.91 -4.28
CA VAL A 9 7.14 6.41 -4.29
C VAL A 9 6.56 6.36 -2.87
N LEU A 10 6.81 5.28 -2.14
CA LEU A 10 6.34 5.13 -0.76
C LEU A 10 7.00 6.15 0.16
N GLU A 11 8.27 6.45 -0.03
CA GLU A 11 8.95 7.50 0.74
C GLU A 11 8.31 8.86 0.54
N ASP A 12 7.97 9.20 -0.69
CA ASP A 12 7.31 10.47 -0.99
C ASP A 12 5.93 10.52 -0.33
N LEU A 13 5.20 9.43 -0.38
CA LEU A 13 3.89 9.36 0.27
C LEU A 13 4.03 9.52 1.79
N LEU A 14 5.03 8.92 2.38
CA LEU A 14 5.27 8.98 3.83
C LEU A 14 5.66 10.38 4.32
N LYS A 15 6.08 11.27 3.43
CA LYS A 15 6.37 12.67 3.78
C LYS A 15 5.12 13.45 4.14
N LEU A 16 3.95 12.98 3.73
CA LEU A 16 2.69 13.61 4.11
C LEU A 16 2.45 13.37 5.60
N ASP A 17 2.07 14.42 6.33
CA ASP A 17 1.92 14.33 7.78
C ASP A 17 0.91 13.28 8.21
N ASP A 18 -0.16 13.12 7.46
CA ASP A 18 -1.24 12.20 7.80
C ASP A 18 -0.97 10.75 7.38
N ILE A 19 0.10 10.48 6.64
CA ILE A 19 0.48 9.11 6.33
C ILE A 19 1.41 8.61 7.43
N LEU A 20 0.87 7.77 8.29
CA LEU A 20 1.63 7.23 9.42
C LEU A 20 2.48 6.03 9.03
N ALA A 21 2.02 5.28 8.04
CA ALA A 21 2.75 4.17 7.44
C ALA A 21 2.19 3.91 6.05
N CYS A 22 3.01 3.40 5.15
CA CYS A 22 2.55 2.95 3.85
C CYS A 22 3.44 1.82 3.35
N MET A 23 2.88 0.97 2.48
CA MET A 23 3.57 -0.20 2.00
C MET A 23 2.84 -0.78 0.79
N VAL A 24 3.52 -1.62 0.03
CA VAL A 24 2.86 -2.50 -0.92
C VAL A 24 2.85 -3.88 -0.28
N ALA A 25 1.68 -4.49 -0.21
CA ALA A 25 1.52 -5.75 0.50
C ALA A 25 0.52 -6.65 -0.21
N ARG A 26 0.55 -7.90 0.18
CA ARG A 26 -0.44 -8.91 -0.19
C ARG A 26 -0.64 -9.81 1.02
N ARG A 27 -1.54 -10.77 0.91
CA ARG A 27 -1.83 -11.67 2.01
C ARG A 27 -0.55 -12.31 2.55
N ASN A 28 -0.35 -12.20 3.86
CA ASN A 28 0.78 -12.79 4.60
C ASN A 28 2.16 -12.24 4.21
N MET A 29 2.21 -11.12 3.47
CA MET A 29 3.50 -10.62 3.02
C MET A 29 3.49 -9.12 2.75
N ILE A 30 4.49 -8.43 3.27
CA ILE A 30 4.76 -7.04 2.87
C ILE A 30 5.82 -7.14 1.77
N SER A 31 5.46 -6.68 0.56
CA SER A 31 6.34 -6.80 -0.60
C SER A 31 7.37 -5.69 -0.67
N VAL A 32 6.96 -4.45 -0.38
CA VAL A 32 7.84 -3.29 -0.43
C VAL A 32 7.52 -2.36 0.73
N MET A 33 8.57 -1.88 1.39
CA MET A 33 8.49 -0.87 2.46
C MET A 33 9.18 0.40 1.99
N PRO A 34 8.81 1.57 2.52
CA PRO A 34 9.61 2.77 2.27
C PRO A 34 11.02 2.55 2.81
N SER A 35 12.02 3.09 2.13
CA SER A 35 13.37 3.06 2.65
C SER A 35 13.47 4.00 3.85
N GLY A 36 14.45 3.76 4.72
CA GLY A 36 14.66 4.61 5.89
C GLY A 36 13.98 4.07 7.12
N GLU A 37 13.36 4.96 7.90
CA GLU A 37 12.90 4.62 9.23
C GLU A 37 11.64 3.75 9.32
N GLY A 38 10.90 3.64 8.23
CA GLY A 38 9.71 2.83 8.25
C GLY A 38 8.52 3.55 8.89
N PHE A 39 7.86 2.91 9.84
CA PHE A 39 6.62 3.43 10.42
C PHE A 39 6.88 4.52 11.45
N LYS A 40 5.95 5.47 11.56
CA LYS A 40 5.98 6.43 12.65
C LYS A 40 5.73 5.70 13.98
N PRO A 41 6.30 6.20 15.10
CA PRO A 41 6.26 5.45 16.36
C PRO A 41 4.87 5.07 16.87
N GLU A 42 3.87 5.90 16.59
CA GLU A 42 2.49 5.62 17.02
C GLU A 42 1.91 4.36 16.38
N VAL A 43 2.37 4.02 15.18
CA VAL A 43 1.91 2.81 14.48
C VAL A 43 2.51 1.56 15.10
N GLU A 44 3.73 1.64 15.59
CA GLU A 44 4.39 0.47 16.18
C GLU A 44 3.60 -0.12 17.34
N LYS A 45 2.91 0.72 18.09
CA LYS A 45 2.12 0.30 19.25
C LYS A 45 0.90 -0.53 18.88
N ILE A 46 0.38 -0.33 17.68
CA ILE A 46 -0.86 -0.99 17.23
C ILE A 46 -0.61 -1.92 16.06
N TRP A 47 0.64 -2.09 15.67
CA TRP A 47 0.99 -2.83 14.46
C TRP A 47 0.50 -4.27 14.48
N ASP A 48 0.61 -4.97 15.61
CA ASP A 48 0.19 -6.36 15.69
C ASP A 48 -1.30 -6.53 15.38
N ILE A 49 -2.11 -5.62 15.89
CA ILE A 49 -3.56 -5.66 15.66
C ILE A 49 -3.88 -5.31 14.22
N ILE A 50 -3.26 -4.24 13.70
CA ILE A 50 -3.47 -3.83 12.30
C ILE A 50 -3.02 -4.93 11.35
N HIS A 51 -1.88 -5.54 11.59
CA HIS A 51 -1.35 -6.58 10.72
C HIS A 51 -2.29 -7.78 10.62
N ARG A 52 -2.88 -8.19 11.74
CA ARG A 52 -3.86 -9.27 11.73
C ARG A 52 -5.13 -8.89 10.96
N ALA A 53 -5.61 -7.67 11.15
CA ALA A 53 -6.78 -7.18 10.42
C ALA A 53 -6.47 -7.07 8.91
N MET A 54 -5.27 -6.67 8.55
CA MET A 54 -4.84 -6.62 7.15
C MET A 54 -4.96 -7.98 6.47
N ASP A 55 -4.55 -9.05 7.15
CA ASP A 55 -4.64 -10.39 6.57
C ASP A 55 -6.10 -10.77 6.25
N ASP A 56 -7.03 -10.40 7.13
CA ASP A 56 -8.46 -10.62 6.88
C ASP A 56 -8.94 -9.83 5.65
N VAL A 57 -8.52 -8.58 5.53
CA VAL A 57 -8.87 -7.75 4.38
C VAL A 57 -8.26 -8.32 3.10
N PHE A 58 -7.02 -8.78 3.14
CA PHE A 58 -6.38 -9.38 1.96
C PHE A 58 -7.07 -10.67 1.53
N SER A 59 -7.70 -11.39 2.44
CA SER A 59 -8.53 -12.52 2.08
C SER A 59 -9.74 -12.08 1.23
N VAL A 60 -10.36 -10.96 1.58
CA VAL A 60 -11.45 -10.37 0.80
C VAL A 60 -10.92 -9.88 -0.56
N ILE A 61 -9.79 -9.20 -0.56
CA ILE A 61 -9.19 -8.70 -1.81
C ILE A 61 -8.93 -9.87 -2.77
N GLY A 62 -8.38 -10.98 -2.27
CA GLY A 62 -8.14 -12.16 -3.07
C GLY A 62 -9.41 -12.74 -3.68
N SER A 63 -10.53 -12.65 -2.95
CA SER A 63 -11.82 -13.16 -3.45
C SER A 63 -12.46 -12.26 -4.50
N TYR A 64 -12.23 -10.96 -4.46
CA TYR A 64 -12.98 -10.00 -5.27
C TYR A 64 -12.14 -9.17 -6.24
N SER A 65 -10.81 -9.31 -6.25
CA SER A 65 -9.96 -8.53 -7.14
C SER A 65 -10.33 -8.76 -8.62
N GLN A 66 -10.64 -9.98 -8.98
CA GLN A 66 -11.02 -10.33 -10.35
C GLN A 66 -12.38 -9.74 -10.73
N ALA A 67 -13.21 -9.42 -9.76
CA ALA A 67 -14.50 -8.79 -9.98
C ALA A 67 -14.42 -7.25 -10.01
N GLY A 68 -13.20 -6.70 -9.93
CA GLY A 68 -12.98 -5.27 -10.05
C GLY A 68 -12.89 -4.52 -8.73
N LEU A 69 -12.65 -5.22 -7.61
CA LEU A 69 -12.47 -4.53 -6.33
C LEU A 69 -11.25 -3.62 -6.41
N GLY A 70 -11.47 -2.32 -6.27
CA GLY A 70 -10.41 -1.32 -6.40
C GLY A 70 -9.88 -0.78 -5.09
N GLU A 71 -10.75 -0.66 -4.10
CA GLU A 71 -10.40 -0.04 -2.83
C GLU A 71 -11.16 -0.66 -1.69
N MET A 72 -10.50 -0.73 -0.54
CA MET A 72 -11.13 -1.10 0.72
C MET A 72 -10.57 -0.23 1.84
N GLU A 73 -11.31 -0.10 2.90
CA GLU A 73 -10.82 0.54 4.11
C GLU A 73 -11.45 -0.09 5.33
N PHE A 74 -10.73 -0.02 6.44
CA PHE A 74 -11.35 -0.33 7.74
C PHE A 74 -10.88 0.69 8.76
N ARG A 75 -11.67 0.84 9.80
CA ARG A 75 -11.35 1.75 10.89
C ARG A 75 -11.08 0.95 12.16
N LEU A 76 -9.98 1.29 12.82
CA LEU A 76 -9.62 0.69 14.10
C LEU A 76 -9.34 1.82 15.08
N GLN A 77 -10.32 2.10 15.97
CA GLN A 77 -10.22 3.21 16.94
C GLN A 77 -9.96 4.55 16.25
N GLU A 78 -8.80 5.14 16.49
CA GLU A 78 -8.42 6.45 15.96
C GLU A 78 -7.73 6.39 14.60
N TYR A 79 -7.62 5.20 14.03
CA TYR A 79 -6.86 4.97 12.80
C TYR A 79 -7.75 4.39 11.71
N GLU A 80 -7.42 4.71 10.48
CA GLU A 80 -8.00 4.07 9.31
C GLU A 80 -6.90 3.45 8.48
N VAL A 81 -7.18 2.30 7.90
CA VAL A 81 -6.25 1.63 6.99
C VAL A 81 -6.91 1.59 5.62
N LEU A 82 -6.21 2.14 4.64
CA LEU A 82 -6.67 2.25 3.26
C LEU A 82 -5.95 1.21 2.40
N PHE A 83 -6.70 0.55 1.53
CA PHE A 83 -6.17 -0.44 0.59
C PHE A 83 -6.54 -0.01 -0.82
N TYR A 84 -5.55 0.31 -1.65
CA TYR A 84 -5.74 0.62 -3.05
C TYR A 84 -5.19 -0.55 -3.86
N VAL A 85 -6.11 -1.38 -4.37
CA VAL A 85 -5.77 -2.65 -5.02
C VAL A 85 -5.21 -2.39 -6.41
N PHE A 86 -4.12 -3.10 -6.76
CA PHE A 86 -3.59 -3.05 -8.11
C PHE A 86 -4.40 -3.99 -9.01
N PRO A 87 -4.91 -3.47 -10.15
CA PRO A 87 -5.79 -4.26 -11.02
C PRO A 87 -5.20 -5.62 -11.40
N ASP A 88 -6.05 -6.63 -11.37
CA ASP A 88 -5.71 -8.00 -11.75
C ASP A 88 -4.64 -8.65 -10.87
N THR A 89 -4.44 -8.12 -9.68
CA THR A 89 -3.50 -8.69 -8.70
C THR A 89 -4.17 -8.80 -7.34
N GLU A 90 -3.52 -9.49 -6.42
CA GLU A 90 -3.92 -9.54 -5.02
C GLU A 90 -3.06 -8.58 -4.16
N ASN A 91 -2.28 -7.73 -4.82
CA ASN A 91 -1.45 -6.73 -4.15
C ASN A 91 -2.22 -5.42 -3.98
N ALA A 92 -1.90 -4.69 -2.93
CA ALA A 92 -2.48 -3.39 -2.68
C ALA A 92 -1.45 -2.42 -2.12
N LEU A 93 -1.64 -1.15 -2.46
CA LEU A 93 -0.97 -0.06 -1.76
C LEU A 93 -1.76 0.17 -0.47
N VAL A 94 -1.09 0.04 0.66
CA VAL A 94 -1.70 0.16 1.98
C VAL A 94 -1.18 1.41 2.67
N ALA A 95 -2.06 2.17 3.29
CA ALA A 95 -1.67 3.32 4.10
C ALA A 95 -2.45 3.32 5.41
N ILE A 96 -1.78 3.71 6.48
CA ILE A 96 -2.38 3.88 7.78
C ILE A 96 -2.43 5.38 8.08
N ILE A 97 -3.62 5.89 8.38
CA ILE A 97 -3.86 7.31 8.59
C ILE A 97 -4.66 7.54 9.87
N PRO A 98 -4.60 8.75 10.46
CA PRO A 98 -5.53 9.10 11.52
C PRO A 98 -6.96 9.17 10.99
N ALA A 99 -7.93 8.78 11.81
CA ALA A 99 -9.34 8.79 11.40
C ALA A 99 -9.85 10.20 11.04
N LEU A 100 -9.21 11.25 11.58
CA LEU A 100 -9.59 12.63 11.33
C LEU A 100 -8.81 13.28 10.19
N ALA A 101 -8.01 12.52 9.46
CA ALA A 101 -7.23 13.05 8.34
C ALA A 101 -8.12 13.59 7.22
N ASN A 102 -7.57 14.53 6.43
CA ASN A 102 -8.25 15.03 5.24
C ASN A 102 -8.22 13.97 4.13
N LYS A 103 -9.27 13.19 4.06
CA LYS A 103 -9.34 12.09 3.10
C LYS A 103 -9.33 12.54 1.64
N GLY A 104 -9.91 13.69 1.34
CA GLY A 104 -9.94 14.18 -0.04
C GLY A 104 -8.55 14.34 -0.63
N LEU A 105 -7.65 14.97 0.13
CA LEU A 105 -6.26 15.13 -0.29
C LEU A 105 -5.55 13.78 -0.36
N LEU A 106 -5.74 12.95 0.66
CA LEU A 106 -5.08 11.66 0.72
C LEU A 106 -5.52 10.72 -0.40
N GLU A 107 -6.80 10.76 -0.78
CA GLU A 107 -7.30 9.96 -1.91
C GLU A 107 -6.59 10.32 -3.21
N VAL A 108 -6.36 11.61 -3.46
CA VAL A 108 -5.63 12.06 -4.64
C VAL A 108 -4.19 11.56 -4.61
N GLU A 109 -3.54 11.70 -3.47
CA GLU A 109 -2.14 11.27 -3.32
C GLU A 109 -1.98 9.75 -3.41
N MET A 110 -2.92 9.01 -2.82
CA MET A 110 -2.93 7.55 -2.91
C MET A 110 -3.16 7.07 -4.34
N GLU A 111 -4.08 7.71 -5.06
CA GLU A 111 -4.36 7.36 -6.45
C GLU A 111 -3.15 7.63 -7.34
N ASN A 112 -2.49 8.76 -7.14
CA ASN A 112 -1.27 9.09 -7.87
C ASN A 112 -0.16 8.08 -7.57
N ALA A 113 0.01 7.72 -6.31
CA ALA A 113 1.01 6.73 -5.91
C ALA A 113 0.71 5.35 -6.51
N ARG A 114 -0.56 4.92 -6.47
CA ARG A 114 -0.96 3.65 -7.09
C ARG A 114 -0.61 3.62 -8.58
N ARG A 115 -0.92 4.71 -9.27
CA ARG A 115 -0.62 4.84 -10.71
C ARG A 115 0.87 4.75 -10.99
N ASP A 116 1.67 5.46 -10.20
CA ASP A 116 3.12 5.48 -10.38
C ASP A 116 3.72 4.10 -10.10
N ILE A 117 3.28 3.45 -9.04
CA ILE A 117 3.74 2.10 -8.70
C ILE A 117 3.34 1.11 -9.80
N LEU A 118 2.11 1.20 -10.30
CA LEU A 118 1.64 0.32 -11.36
C LEU A 118 2.48 0.46 -12.61
N LYS A 119 2.88 1.67 -12.98
CA LYS A 119 3.78 1.90 -14.11
C LYS A 119 5.13 1.21 -13.90
N ILE A 120 5.67 1.31 -12.69
CA ILE A 120 6.94 0.67 -12.36
C ILE A 120 6.81 -0.84 -12.46
N MET A 121 5.74 -1.41 -11.93
CA MET A 121 5.49 -2.85 -11.98
C MET A 121 5.38 -3.34 -13.43
N ASN A 122 4.69 -2.59 -14.29
CA ASN A 122 4.54 -2.94 -15.69
C ASN A 122 5.87 -2.91 -16.44
N VAL A 123 6.71 -1.93 -16.14
CA VAL A 123 8.04 -1.84 -16.75
C VAL A 123 8.90 -3.01 -16.31
N GLN A 124 8.88 -3.37 -15.04
CA GLN A 124 9.64 -4.51 -14.50
C GLN A 124 9.19 -5.81 -15.17
N GLU A 125 7.89 -6.01 -15.33
CA GLU A 125 7.32 -7.19 -15.97
C GLU A 125 7.77 -7.28 -17.43
N LYS A 126 7.71 -6.19 -18.17
CA LYS A 126 8.14 -6.15 -19.57
C LYS A 126 9.63 -6.49 -19.71
N THR A 127 10.44 -5.97 -18.78
CA THR A 127 11.88 -6.26 -18.78
C THR A 127 12.14 -7.75 -18.56
N GLU A 128 11.44 -8.37 -17.64
CA GLU A 128 11.54 -9.80 -17.39
C GLU A 128 11.11 -10.62 -18.60
N ASN A 129 10.01 -10.23 -19.25
CA ASN A 129 9.51 -10.93 -20.43
C ASN A 129 10.54 -10.87 -21.58
N VAL A 130 11.18 -9.72 -21.78
CA VAL A 130 12.22 -9.58 -22.80
C VAL A 130 13.39 -10.49 -22.49
N ARG A 131 13.80 -10.60 -21.23
CA ARG A 131 14.90 -11.50 -20.83
C ARG A 131 14.55 -12.96 -20.99
N SER A 132 13.30 -13.30 -20.78
CA SER A 132 12.81 -14.68 -20.89
C SER A 132 12.64 -15.14 -22.33
N GLY A 133 12.44 -14.20 -23.21
CA GLY A 133 12.28 -14.47 -24.62
C GLY A 133 13.60 -14.59 -25.33
#